data_ee36b22526a5895eb204e17891c83a97
#
_entry.id   ee36b22526a5895eb204e17891c83a97
#
_cell.length_a   1.000
_cell.length_b   1.000
_cell.length_c   1.000
_cell.angle_alpha   90.00
_cell.angle_beta   90.00
_cell.angle_gamma   90.00
#
_symmetry.space_group_name_H-M   'P 1'
#
loop_
_entity.id
_entity.type
_entity.pdbx_description
1 polymer ?
#
loop_
_entity_poly.entity_id
_entity_poly.type
_entity_poly.pdbx_seq_one_letter_code
_entity_poly.pdbx_strand_id
1 'polypeptide(L)'
;MTRNYIPRNDKEFEQFFRNIVDYVIDNNARWKHIPKDDVDIFEDQFSKWNTAYEKTIVPHIPQLTAEKNRVRLSTERALRHFVNRFLRFEPVTDLDRDKMRIPNHDLIRTPHIEVTEVVEFELKLRNIREVLVNFWIKGQTHKAKPSGYDGAVIVWDVLDTPPATVGDLTLHTLASRTPHALEFDETERGRTVYIALSWQNERAQIGQWSEIQNAVIP
;
A
#
# COMPACT_ATOMS: atom_id res chain seq x y z
N MET A 1 0.36 -5.06 2.89
CA MET A 1 -0.36 -5.91 1.89
C MET A 1 -1.15 -6.96 2.65
N THR A 2 -2.46 -6.90 2.62
CA THR A 2 -3.32 -7.93 3.22
C THR A 2 -3.09 -9.25 2.49
N ARG A 3 -2.55 -10.23 3.22
CA ARG A 3 -2.28 -11.57 2.69
C ARG A 3 -3.60 -12.16 2.17
N ASN A 4 -3.62 -12.60 0.92
CA ASN A 4 -4.82 -13.24 0.36
C ASN A 4 -5.09 -14.54 1.13
N TYR A 5 -6.17 -14.57 1.91
CA TYR A 5 -6.54 -15.72 2.75
C TYR A 5 -7.30 -16.81 1.98
N ILE A 6 -7.75 -16.51 0.76
CA ILE A 6 -8.47 -17.47 -0.09
C ILE A 6 -7.45 -18.40 -0.76
N PRO A 7 -7.62 -19.74 -0.62
CA PRO A 7 -6.74 -20.70 -1.24
C PRO A 7 -6.70 -20.56 -2.78
N ARG A 8 -5.52 -20.73 -3.38
CA ARG A 8 -5.37 -20.69 -4.84
C ARG A 8 -5.80 -21.98 -5.53
N ASN A 9 -5.56 -23.12 -4.89
CA ASN A 9 -5.93 -24.44 -5.40
C ASN A 9 -7.44 -24.63 -5.34
N ASP A 10 -8.05 -25.19 -6.40
CA ASP A 10 -9.50 -25.35 -6.51
C ASP A 10 -10.08 -26.31 -5.47
N LYS A 11 -9.38 -27.42 -5.17
CA LYS A 11 -9.79 -28.38 -4.16
C LYS A 11 -9.75 -27.77 -2.74
N GLU A 12 -8.68 -27.04 -2.45
CA GLU A 12 -8.55 -26.34 -1.16
C GLU A 12 -9.59 -25.22 -1.02
N PHE A 13 -9.91 -24.54 -2.12
CA PHE A 13 -10.95 -23.51 -2.14
C PHE A 13 -12.34 -24.11 -1.90
N GLU A 14 -12.65 -25.23 -2.51
CA GLU A 14 -13.90 -25.94 -2.28
C GLU A 14 -14.07 -26.29 -0.81
N GLN A 15 -13.05 -26.90 -0.20
CA GLN A 15 -13.06 -27.26 1.22
C GLN A 15 -13.15 -26.03 2.14
N PHE A 16 -12.43 -24.98 1.78
CA PHE A 16 -12.43 -23.71 2.52
C PHE A 16 -13.81 -23.05 2.47
N PHE A 17 -14.41 -22.96 1.30
CA PHE A 17 -15.71 -22.34 1.13
C PHE A 17 -16.81 -23.17 1.79
N ARG A 18 -16.81 -24.47 1.62
CA ARG A 18 -17.71 -25.39 2.32
C ARG A 18 -17.66 -25.18 3.83
N ASN A 19 -16.46 -25.16 4.42
CA ASN A 19 -16.29 -24.93 5.84
C ASN A 19 -16.93 -23.63 6.33
N ILE A 20 -16.85 -22.56 5.54
CA ILE A 20 -17.47 -21.28 5.89
C ILE A 20 -19.00 -21.38 5.81
N VAL A 21 -19.53 -21.97 4.73
CA VAL A 21 -20.99 -22.12 4.53
C VAL A 21 -21.59 -22.95 5.65
N ASP A 22 -21.04 -24.13 5.94
CA ASP A 22 -21.52 -25.03 6.98
C ASP A 22 -21.48 -24.33 8.34
N TYR A 23 -20.37 -23.64 8.66
CA TYR A 23 -20.21 -22.91 9.91
C TYR A 23 -21.22 -21.75 10.04
N VAL A 24 -21.52 -21.05 8.97
CA VAL A 24 -22.50 -19.96 8.93
C VAL A 24 -23.90 -20.52 9.18
N ILE A 25 -24.28 -21.61 8.51
CA ILE A 25 -25.60 -22.26 8.67
C ILE A 25 -25.80 -22.69 10.12
N ASP A 26 -24.80 -23.39 10.70
CA ASP A 26 -24.88 -23.90 12.06
C ASP A 26 -24.96 -22.80 13.12
N ASN A 27 -24.34 -21.65 12.90
CA ASN A 27 -24.23 -20.58 13.88
C ASN A 27 -25.11 -19.36 13.64
N ASN A 28 -25.80 -19.25 12.49
CA ASN A 28 -26.63 -18.10 12.18
C ASN A 28 -27.75 -17.88 13.21
N ALA A 29 -28.33 -18.96 13.76
CA ALA A 29 -29.34 -18.88 14.81
C ALA A 29 -28.79 -18.21 16.10
N ARG A 30 -27.49 -18.40 16.40
CA ARG A 30 -26.79 -17.80 17.53
C ARG A 30 -26.47 -16.32 17.27
N TRP A 31 -26.03 -15.99 16.09
CA TRP A 31 -25.63 -14.63 15.74
C TRP A 31 -26.83 -13.70 15.45
N LYS A 32 -27.88 -14.18 14.82
CA LYS A 32 -29.16 -13.48 14.51
C LYS A 32 -29.03 -12.20 13.69
N HIS A 33 -27.84 -11.85 13.21
CA HIS A 33 -27.60 -10.60 12.46
C HIS A 33 -27.52 -10.80 10.95
N ILE A 34 -27.38 -12.04 10.48
CA ILE A 34 -27.32 -12.35 9.05
C ILE A 34 -28.73 -12.70 8.58
N PRO A 35 -29.31 -11.92 7.67
CA PRO A 35 -30.64 -12.24 7.10
C PRO A 35 -30.62 -13.61 6.42
N LYS A 36 -31.72 -14.36 6.55
CA LYS A 36 -31.80 -15.70 5.94
C LYS A 36 -31.58 -15.65 4.44
N ASP A 37 -32.16 -14.65 3.76
CA ASP A 37 -31.99 -14.50 2.31
C ASP A 37 -30.52 -14.33 1.90
N ASP A 38 -29.72 -13.61 2.69
CA ASP A 38 -28.27 -13.46 2.45
C ASP A 38 -27.51 -14.79 2.64
N VAL A 39 -27.94 -15.63 3.60
CA VAL A 39 -27.37 -16.99 3.81
C VAL A 39 -27.75 -17.89 2.64
N ASP A 40 -29.03 -17.89 2.22
CA ASP A 40 -29.51 -18.69 1.09
C ASP A 40 -28.78 -18.32 -0.23
N ILE A 41 -28.56 -17.03 -0.47
CA ILE A 41 -27.75 -16.53 -1.60
C ILE A 41 -26.31 -17.01 -1.50
N PHE A 42 -25.72 -17.00 -0.30
CA PHE A 42 -24.35 -17.44 -0.10
C PHE A 42 -24.17 -18.94 -0.34
N GLU A 43 -25.12 -19.76 0.09
CA GLU A 43 -25.20 -21.19 -0.18
C GLU A 43 -25.37 -21.48 -1.68
N ASP A 44 -26.22 -20.72 -2.38
CA ASP A 44 -26.38 -20.82 -3.84
C ASP A 44 -25.06 -20.52 -4.59
N GLN A 45 -24.28 -19.54 -4.13
CA GLN A 45 -22.97 -19.24 -4.71
C GLN A 45 -21.98 -20.41 -4.53
N PHE A 46 -22.01 -21.07 -3.38
CA PHE A 46 -21.22 -22.28 -3.15
C PHE A 46 -21.66 -23.41 -4.09
N SER A 47 -22.96 -23.65 -4.21
CA SER A 47 -23.54 -24.68 -5.07
C SER A 47 -23.14 -24.47 -6.54
N LYS A 48 -23.21 -23.23 -7.04
CA LYS A 48 -22.76 -22.86 -8.39
C LYS A 48 -21.28 -23.17 -8.61
N TRP A 49 -20.44 -22.83 -7.63
CA TRP A 49 -19.02 -23.15 -7.67
C TRP A 49 -18.81 -24.67 -7.70
N ASN A 50 -19.41 -25.40 -6.77
CA ASN A 50 -19.24 -26.84 -6.66
C ASN A 50 -19.64 -27.55 -7.95
N THR A 51 -20.79 -27.20 -8.53
CA THR A 51 -21.26 -27.73 -9.82
C THR A 51 -20.27 -27.45 -10.95
N ALA A 52 -19.72 -26.23 -11.02
CA ALA A 52 -18.75 -25.89 -12.06
C ALA A 52 -17.41 -26.62 -11.86
N TYR A 53 -16.99 -26.80 -10.63
CA TYR A 53 -15.76 -27.52 -10.27
C TYR A 53 -15.86 -29.01 -10.58
N GLU A 54 -16.95 -29.66 -10.16
CA GLU A 54 -17.17 -31.11 -10.38
C GLU A 54 -17.15 -31.47 -11.88
N LYS A 55 -17.72 -30.63 -12.74
CA LYS A 55 -17.69 -30.83 -14.20
C LYS A 55 -16.26 -30.84 -14.80
N THR A 56 -15.27 -30.35 -14.07
CA THR A 56 -13.88 -30.31 -14.55
C THR A 56 -13.00 -31.41 -14.00
N ILE A 57 -13.52 -32.25 -13.09
CA ILE A 57 -12.76 -33.37 -12.52
C ILE A 57 -12.48 -34.44 -13.57
N VAL A 58 -13.45 -34.74 -14.39
CA VAL A 58 -13.32 -35.70 -15.52
C VAL A 58 -14.41 -35.40 -16.58
N PRO A 59 -14.09 -35.22 -17.87
CA PRO A 59 -12.80 -35.05 -18.55
C PRO A 59 -12.29 -33.60 -18.60
N HIS A 60 -11.02 -33.41 -18.90
CA HIS A 60 -10.43 -32.08 -19.10
C HIS A 60 -10.90 -31.46 -20.43
N ILE A 61 -11.99 -30.71 -20.38
CA ILE A 61 -12.52 -29.93 -21.52
C ILE A 61 -12.19 -28.46 -21.32
N PRO A 62 -11.48 -27.82 -22.27
CA PRO A 62 -11.07 -26.41 -22.12
C PRO A 62 -12.22 -25.42 -21.83
N GLN A 63 -13.39 -25.64 -22.47
CA GLN A 63 -14.58 -24.81 -22.25
C GLN A 63 -15.10 -24.89 -20.82
N LEU A 64 -15.13 -26.10 -20.22
CA LEU A 64 -15.53 -26.29 -18.81
C LEU A 64 -14.53 -25.65 -17.85
N THR A 65 -13.24 -25.72 -18.17
CA THR A 65 -12.19 -25.06 -17.38
C THR A 65 -12.35 -23.52 -17.42
N ALA A 66 -12.64 -22.95 -18.60
CA ALA A 66 -12.87 -21.51 -18.73
C ALA A 66 -14.13 -21.08 -17.97
N GLU A 67 -15.21 -21.84 -18.03
CA GLU A 67 -16.44 -21.58 -17.26
C GLU A 67 -16.19 -21.66 -15.75
N LYS A 68 -15.53 -22.72 -15.28
CA LYS A 68 -15.14 -22.86 -13.87
C LYS A 68 -14.33 -21.64 -13.40
N ASN A 69 -13.33 -21.19 -14.16
CA ASN A 69 -12.51 -20.04 -13.79
C ASN A 69 -13.34 -18.74 -13.70
N ARG A 70 -14.31 -18.56 -14.59
CA ARG A 70 -15.24 -17.43 -14.54
C ARG A 70 -16.13 -17.48 -13.29
N VAL A 71 -16.70 -18.65 -13.01
CA VAL A 71 -17.51 -18.89 -11.80
C VAL A 71 -16.65 -18.65 -10.55
N ARG A 72 -15.40 -19.11 -10.54
CA ARG A 72 -14.45 -18.91 -9.46
C ARG A 72 -14.31 -17.42 -9.10
N LEU A 73 -14.09 -16.58 -10.11
CA LEU A 73 -13.91 -15.14 -9.89
C LEU A 73 -15.15 -14.47 -9.27
N SER A 74 -16.35 -14.84 -9.76
CA SER A 74 -17.61 -14.29 -9.20
C SER A 74 -17.84 -14.78 -7.77
N THR A 75 -17.57 -16.05 -7.51
CA THR A 75 -17.72 -16.69 -6.21
C THR A 75 -16.73 -16.12 -5.17
N GLU A 76 -15.47 -15.88 -5.55
CA GLU A 76 -14.51 -15.23 -4.65
C GLU A 76 -14.92 -13.80 -4.29
N ARG A 77 -15.51 -13.06 -5.22
CA ARG A 77 -16.04 -11.71 -4.94
C ARG A 77 -17.22 -11.78 -3.96
N ALA A 78 -18.16 -12.70 -4.19
CA ALA A 78 -19.30 -12.93 -3.31
C ALA A 78 -18.85 -13.34 -1.89
N LEU A 79 -17.89 -14.27 -1.79
CA LEU A 79 -17.31 -14.70 -0.53
C LEU A 79 -16.66 -13.53 0.22
N ARG A 80 -15.82 -12.72 -0.44
CA ARG A 80 -15.21 -11.53 0.18
C ARG A 80 -16.26 -10.52 0.64
N HIS A 81 -17.29 -10.31 -0.17
CA HIS A 81 -18.37 -9.40 0.18
C HIS A 81 -19.12 -9.88 1.42
N PHE A 82 -19.48 -11.18 1.47
CA PHE A 82 -20.18 -11.78 2.60
C PHE A 82 -19.33 -11.72 3.88
N VAL A 83 -18.06 -12.12 3.81
CA VAL A 83 -17.12 -12.03 4.94
C VAL A 83 -16.98 -10.60 5.45
N ASN A 84 -16.81 -9.62 4.55
CA ASN A 84 -16.63 -8.23 4.94
C ASN A 84 -17.91 -7.61 5.54
N ARG A 85 -19.08 -8.04 5.07
CA ARG A 85 -20.35 -7.48 5.51
C ARG A 85 -20.83 -8.10 6.83
N PHE A 86 -20.64 -9.41 7.02
CA PHE A 86 -21.27 -10.12 8.12
C PHE A 86 -20.32 -10.79 9.11
N LEU A 87 -19.14 -11.24 8.67
CA LEU A 87 -18.28 -12.08 9.50
C LEU A 87 -17.13 -11.32 10.19
N ARG A 88 -16.94 -10.04 9.88
CA ARG A 88 -15.86 -9.22 10.48
C ARG A 88 -16.23 -8.56 11.79
N PHE A 89 -17.51 -8.47 12.13
CA PHE A 89 -18.00 -7.70 13.28
C PHE A 89 -18.70 -8.59 14.27
N GLU A 90 -18.89 -8.09 15.47
CA GLU A 90 -19.75 -8.74 16.46
C GLU A 90 -21.17 -8.95 15.90
N PRO A 91 -21.81 -10.08 16.23
CA PRO A 91 -21.49 -11.04 17.29
C PRO A 91 -20.57 -12.21 16.86
N VAL A 92 -19.94 -12.18 15.67
CA VAL A 92 -18.97 -13.18 15.23
C VAL A 92 -17.64 -12.95 15.96
N THR A 93 -17.22 -13.92 16.76
CA THR A 93 -16.02 -13.83 17.57
C THR A 93 -14.75 -14.19 16.78
N ASP A 94 -13.57 -13.84 17.31
CA ASP A 94 -12.28 -14.26 16.73
C ASP A 94 -12.17 -15.79 16.64
N LEU A 95 -12.68 -16.52 17.65
CA LEU A 95 -12.72 -17.98 17.63
C LEU A 95 -13.58 -18.54 16.47
N ASP A 96 -14.69 -17.87 16.15
CA ASP A 96 -15.52 -18.25 15.01
C ASP A 96 -14.76 -18.03 13.69
N ARG A 97 -14.05 -16.89 13.59
CA ARG A 97 -13.20 -16.58 12.41
C ARG A 97 -12.07 -17.57 12.23
N ASP A 98 -11.39 -17.94 13.31
CA ASP A 98 -10.33 -18.96 13.29
C ASP A 98 -10.86 -20.32 12.81
N LYS A 99 -12.03 -20.74 13.26
CA LYS A 99 -12.68 -21.98 12.79
C LYS A 99 -13.05 -21.94 11.32
N MET A 100 -13.49 -20.79 10.82
CA MET A 100 -13.73 -20.55 9.40
C MET A 100 -12.46 -20.30 8.59
N ARG A 101 -11.29 -20.19 9.22
CA ARG A 101 -9.98 -19.86 8.61
C ARG A 101 -9.99 -18.52 7.87
N ILE A 102 -10.78 -17.57 8.33
CA ILE A 102 -10.78 -16.20 7.83
C ILE A 102 -9.97 -15.30 8.77
N PRO A 103 -9.36 -14.21 8.27
CA PRO A 103 -8.58 -13.31 9.09
C PRO A 103 -9.41 -12.67 10.19
N ASN A 104 -8.86 -12.60 11.38
CA ASN A 104 -9.41 -11.82 12.47
C ASN A 104 -9.48 -10.35 12.09
N HIS A 105 -10.40 -9.61 12.71
CA HIS A 105 -10.49 -8.18 12.52
C HIS A 105 -9.30 -7.52 13.22
N ASP A 106 -8.37 -7.00 12.45
CA ASP A 106 -7.26 -6.23 13.00
C ASP A 106 -7.79 -4.87 13.47
N LEU A 107 -7.99 -4.77 14.79
CA LEU A 107 -8.38 -3.52 15.46
C LEU A 107 -7.18 -2.61 15.72
N ILE A 108 -5.98 -3.16 15.58
CA ILE A 108 -4.74 -2.41 15.81
C ILE A 108 -4.42 -1.67 14.51
N ARG A 109 -4.73 -0.38 14.47
CA ARG A 109 -4.21 0.48 13.41
C ARG A 109 -2.69 0.37 13.42
N THR A 110 -2.10 0.03 12.28
CA THR A 110 -0.65 0.13 12.12
C THR A 110 -0.20 1.50 12.62
N PRO A 111 0.68 1.58 13.63
CA PRO A 111 1.16 2.86 14.13
C PRO A 111 1.73 3.67 12.97
N HIS A 112 1.40 4.96 12.92
CA HIS A 112 2.00 5.82 11.92
C HIS A 112 3.43 6.08 12.29
N ILE A 113 4.32 5.95 11.31
CA ILE A 113 5.70 6.35 11.48
C ILE A 113 5.71 7.88 11.43
N GLU A 114 5.99 8.51 12.59
CA GLU A 114 6.28 9.94 12.65
C GLU A 114 7.63 10.21 11.98
N VAL A 115 7.74 11.35 11.31
CA VAL A 115 8.98 11.74 10.65
C VAL A 115 9.89 12.38 11.67
N THR A 116 10.72 11.58 12.32
CA THR A 116 11.67 12.00 13.35
C THR A 116 13.10 12.20 12.83
N GLU A 117 13.42 11.52 11.72
CA GLU A 117 14.75 11.56 11.14
C GLU A 117 15.00 12.92 10.45
N VAL A 118 16.23 13.41 10.58
CA VAL A 118 16.67 14.64 9.90
C VAL A 118 17.47 14.26 8.67
N VAL A 119 17.27 14.99 7.57
CA VAL A 119 18.04 14.83 6.34
C VAL A 119 19.38 15.54 6.48
N GLU A 120 20.43 14.87 6.05
CA GLU A 120 21.73 15.47 5.75
C GLU A 120 22.01 15.28 4.27
N PHE A 121 22.59 16.27 3.60
CA PHE A 121 22.81 16.20 2.17
C PHE A 121 24.08 16.92 1.73
N GLU A 122 24.55 16.60 0.53
CA GLU A 122 25.70 17.17 -0.14
C GLU A 122 25.31 17.53 -1.58
N LEU A 123 25.74 18.70 -2.03
CA LEU A 123 25.54 19.16 -3.39
C LEU A 123 26.79 18.85 -4.23
N LYS A 124 26.60 18.25 -5.41
CA LYS A 124 27.66 18.00 -6.39
C LYS A 124 27.30 18.59 -7.74
N LEU A 125 28.20 19.34 -8.30
CA LEU A 125 28.10 19.83 -9.67
C LEU A 125 28.48 18.67 -10.61
N ARG A 126 27.63 18.36 -11.59
CA ARG A 126 27.88 17.24 -12.49
C ARG A 126 28.03 17.68 -13.93
N ASN A 127 26.99 18.21 -14.51
CA ASN A 127 26.93 18.67 -15.89
C ASN A 127 26.65 20.17 -15.92
N ILE A 128 26.68 20.76 -17.12
CA ILE A 128 26.23 22.15 -17.33
C ILE A 128 24.76 22.24 -16.89
N ARG A 129 24.43 23.17 -15.99
CA ARG A 129 23.08 23.42 -15.46
C ARG A 129 22.49 22.26 -14.64
N GLU A 130 23.31 21.38 -14.11
CA GLU A 130 22.84 20.25 -13.30
C GLU A 130 23.51 20.23 -11.92
N VAL A 131 22.71 20.23 -10.88
CA VAL A 131 23.18 20.07 -9.49
C VAL A 131 22.63 18.74 -8.95
N LEU A 132 23.52 17.84 -8.57
CA LEU A 132 23.14 16.60 -7.91
C LEU A 132 23.01 16.80 -6.41
N VAL A 133 21.86 16.40 -5.88
CA VAL A 133 21.55 16.37 -4.46
C VAL A 133 21.73 14.94 -3.95
N ASN A 134 22.81 14.69 -3.20
CA ASN A 134 23.02 13.44 -2.49
C ASN A 134 22.51 13.60 -1.06
N PHE A 135 21.62 12.72 -0.61
CA PHE A 135 21.01 12.85 0.72
C PHE A 135 20.93 11.51 1.45
N TRP A 136 20.97 11.57 2.78
CA TRP A 136 20.91 10.43 3.69
C TRP A 136 20.37 10.85 5.05
N ILE A 137 20.17 9.89 5.95
CA ILE A 137 19.79 10.18 7.35
C ILE A 137 20.98 10.80 8.07
N LYS A 138 20.77 11.90 8.75
CA LYS A 138 21.81 12.59 9.53
C LYS A 138 22.54 11.64 10.47
N GLY A 139 23.87 11.64 10.40
CA GLY A 139 24.75 10.78 11.21
C GLY A 139 24.88 9.34 10.70
N GLN A 140 24.28 8.99 9.56
CA GLN A 140 24.48 7.67 8.92
C GLN A 140 25.36 7.77 7.68
N THR A 141 26.09 6.69 7.40
CA THR A 141 26.92 6.58 6.18
C THR A 141 26.16 5.95 5.01
N HIS A 142 25.02 5.32 5.28
CA HIS A 142 24.20 4.66 4.27
C HIS A 142 23.26 5.64 3.58
N LYS A 143 23.28 5.61 2.25
CA LYS A 143 22.39 6.43 1.40
C LYS A 143 21.01 5.78 1.19
N ALA A 144 20.51 5.06 2.18
CA ALA A 144 19.21 4.41 2.10
C ALA A 144 18.14 5.31 2.70
N LYS A 145 16.99 5.33 2.02
CA LYS A 145 15.77 5.96 2.53
C LYS A 145 15.30 5.22 3.80
N PRO A 146 14.87 5.91 4.87
CA PRO A 146 14.30 5.27 6.04
C PRO A 146 13.09 4.41 5.68
N SER A 147 12.88 3.31 6.41
CA SER A 147 11.69 2.47 6.23
C SER A 147 10.43 3.25 6.63
N GLY A 148 9.38 3.17 5.80
CA GLY A 148 8.11 3.86 6.04
C GLY A 148 8.07 5.33 5.60
N TYR A 149 9.14 5.83 4.98
CA TYR A 149 9.17 7.15 4.36
C TYR A 149 9.02 7.03 2.84
N ASP A 150 8.35 8.00 2.23
CA ASP A 150 8.16 8.06 0.77
C ASP A 150 9.43 8.55 0.07
N GLY A 151 10.07 9.56 0.62
CA GLY A 151 11.27 10.17 0.10
C GLY A 151 11.69 11.40 0.87
N ALA A 152 12.62 12.15 0.28
CA ALA A 152 12.97 13.48 0.74
C ALA A 152 12.26 14.53 -0.14
N VAL A 153 11.56 15.45 0.47
CA VAL A 153 11.09 16.67 -0.19
C VAL A 153 12.29 17.59 -0.32
N ILE A 154 12.61 17.98 -1.54
CA ILE A 154 13.62 18.95 -1.86
C ILE A 154 12.90 20.25 -2.19
N VAL A 155 13.24 21.34 -1.52
CA VAL A 155 12.77 22.68 -1.86
C VAL A 155 13.97 23.52 -2.28
N TRP A 156 13.78 24.35 -3.30
CA TRP A 156 14.86 25.24 -3.78
C TRP A 156 14.31 26.51 -4.43
N ASP A 157 15.19 27.47 -4.58
CA ASP A 157 14.98 28.65 -5.39
C ASP A 157 16.32 29.22 -5.85
N VAL A 158 16.29 30.00 -6.96
CA VAL A 158 17.46 30.69 -7.51
C VAL A 158 17.37 32.17 -7.15
N LEU A 159 18.09 32.57 -6.11
CA LEU A 159 17.97 33.88 -5.49
C LEU A 159 19.30 34.64 -5.56
N ASP A 160 19.22 35.98 -5.63
CA ASP A 160 20.40 36.84 -5.60
C ASP A 160 20.87 37.13 -4.17
N THR A 161 20.01 36.89 -3.17
CA THR A 161 20.31 37.03 -1.74
C THR A 161 19.93 35.78 -0.99
N PRO A 162 20.68 35.41 0.07
CA PRO A 162 20.33 34.23 0.88
C PRO A 162 18.91 34.35 1.46
N PRO A 163 18.09 33.29 1.38
CA PRO A 163 16.77 33.26 2.00
C PRO A 163 16.89 33.26 3.52
N ALA A 164 15.96 33.90 4.19
CA ALA A 164 15.94 33.96 5.67
C ALA A 164 15.40 32.64 6.26
N THR A 165 14.47 32.01 5.57
CA THR A 165 13.81 30.76 6.01
C THR A 165 13.60 29.79 4.84
N VAL A 166 13.36 28.53 5.16
CA VAL A 166 13.00 27.53 4.15
C VAL A 166 11.68 27.89 3.44
N GLY A 167 10.79 28.64 4.09
CA GLY A 167 9.54 29.11 3.50
C GLY A 167 9.71 30.10 2.34
N ASP A 168 10.90 30.68 2.17
CA ASP A 168 11.22 31.58 1.05
C ASP A 168 11.56 30.81 -0.24
N LEU A 169 11.74 29.48 -0.15
CA LEU A 169 12.01 28.60 -1.28
C LEU A 169 10.68 28.10 -1.88
N THR A 170 10.41 28.44 -3.13
CA THR A 170 9.08 28.24 -3.75
C THR A 170 8.96 26.98 -4.59
N LEU A 171 10.06 26.49 -5.16
CA LEU A 171 10.08 25.29 -5.99
C LEU A 171 10.25 24.05 -5.11
N HIS A 172 9.60 22.95 -5.48
CA HIS A 172 9.71 21.70 -4.72
C HIS A 172 9.57 20.46 -5.58
N THR A 173 10.19 19.36 -5.13
CA THR A 173 10.02 18.02 -5.70
C THR A 173 10.17 16.96 -4.62
N LEU A 174 9.62 15.75 -4.87
CA LEU A 174 9.79 14.59 -4.00
C LEU A 174 10.80 13.63 -4.64
N ALA A 175 11.93 13.44 -3.98
CA ALA A 175 12.98 12.52 -4.39
C ALA A 175 12.89 11.21 -3.58
N SER A 176 12.51 10.12 -4.25
CA SER A 176 12.46 8.78 -3.63
C SER A 176 13.80 8.05 -3.63
N ARG A 177 14.79 8.58 -4.36
CA ARG A 177 16.14 8.00 -4.50
C ARG A 177 17.20 9.08 -4.47
N THR A 178 18.37 8.71 -3.96
CA THR A 178 19.58 9.53 -3.98
C THR A 178 20.63 8.90 -4.90
N PRO A 179 21.38 9.65 -5.72
CA PRO A 179 21.29 11.09 -5.91
C PRO A 179 20.04 11.52 -6.72
N HIS A 180 19.58 12.74 -6.50
CA HIS A 180 18.53 13.40 -7.31
C HIS A 180 19.17 14.56 -8.08
N ALA A 181 18.87 14.67 -9.38
CA ALA A 181 19.37 15.74 -10.24
C ALA A 181 18.35 16.88 -10.30
N LEU A 182 18.80 18.09 -10.06
CA LEU A 182 18.06 19.31 -10.33
C LEU A 182 18.65 19.95 -11.60
N GLU A 183 17.79 20.14 -12.61
CA GLU A 183 18.14 20.76 -13.88
C GLU A 183 17.64 22.21 -13.89
N PHE A 184 18.44 23.12 -14.45
CA PHE A 184 18.19 24.55 -14.46
C PHE A 184 18.20 25.11 -15.89
N ASP A 185 17.56 26.26 -16.09
CA ASP A 185 17.54 26.92 -17.37
C ASP A 185 18.87 27.64 -17.65
N GLU A 186 19.13 27.91 -18.94
CA GLU A 186 20.36 28.65 -19.36
C GLU A 186 20.43 30.04 -18.75
N THR A 187 19.26 30.66 -18.48
CA THR A 187 19.17 32.00 -17.85
C THR A 187 19.54 32.00 -16.37
N GLU A 188 19.56 30.81 -15.74
CA GLU A 188 19.92 30.61 -14.32
C GLU A 188 21.38 30.25 -14.13
N ARG A 189 22.09 29.96 -15.21
CA ARG A 189 23.52 29.65 -15.19
C ARG A 189 24.34 30.76 -14.53
N GLY A 190 25.24 30.38 -13.66
CA GLY A 190 26.08 31.33 -12.90
C GLY A 190 25.38 31.97 -11.71
N ARG A 191 24.06 31.78 -11.53
CA ARG A 191 23.32 32.23 -10.35
C ARG A 191 23.42 31.23 -9.21
N THR A 192 23.02 31.67 -8.02
CA THR A 192 23.08 30.84 -6.81
C THR A 192 21.73 30.20 -6.55
N VAL A 193 21.69 28.85 -6.48
CA VAL A 193 20.54 28.10 -6.00
C VAL A 193 20.69 27.82 -4.50
N TYR A 194 19.60 27.98 -3.76
CA TYR A 194 19.49 27.64 -2.33
C TYR A 194 18.57 26.45 -2.20
N ILE A 195 18.95 25.45 -1.39
CA ILE A 195 18.30 24.15 -1.32
C ILE A 195 18.16 23.74 0.13
N ALA A 196 16.99 23.21 0.50
CA ALA A 196 16.75 22.53 1.78
C ALA A 196 15.97 21.24 1.56
N LEU A 197 16.14 20.28 2.46
CA LEU A 197 15.48 18.98 2.37
C LEU A 197 14.78 18.62 3.69
N SER A 198 13.70 17.86 3.58
CA SER A 198 13.08 17.18 4.71
C SER A 198 12.58 15.80 4.29
N TRP A 199 12.56 14.84 5.21
CA TRP A 199 11.91 13.55 4.96
C TRP A 199 10.39 13.72 4.94
N GLN A 200 9.73 12.90 4.11
CA GLN A 200 8.28 12.79 4.03
C GLN A 200 7.86 11.32 4.20
N ASN A 201 6.83 11.08 5.01
CA ASN A 201 6.23 9.76 5.15
C ASN A 201 5.13 9.50 4.10
N GLU A 202 4.60 8.28 4.06
CA GLU A 202 3.53 7.84 3.13
C GLU A 202 2.21 8.65 3.26
N ARG A 203 2.10 9.54 4.25
CA ARG A 203 0.94 10.42 4.45
C ARG A 203 1.22 11.88 4.11
N ALA A 204 2.29 12.14 3.40
CA ALA A 204 2.74 13.49 3.08
C ALA A 204 3.04 14.39 4.32
N GLN A 205 3.28 13.77 5.48
CA GLN A 205 3.76 14.52 6.65
C GLN A 205 5.25 14.77 6.47
N ILE A 206 5.64 16.02 6.60
CA ILE A 206 7.01 16.52 6.44
C ILE A 206 7.64 16.65 7.83
N GLY A 207 8.87 16.18 7.96
CA GLY A 207 9.66 16.29 9.19
C GLY A 207 10.39 17.60 9.34
N GLN A 208 11.44 17.60 10.15
CA GLN A 208 12.31 18.74 10.34
C GLN A 208 13.10 19.03 9.05
N TRP A 209 13.17 20.31 8.67
CA TRP A 209 13.99 20.75 7.56
C TRP A 209 15.48 20.70 7.92
N SER A 210 16.30 20.39 6.92
CA SER A 210 17.75 20.54 7.00
C SER A 210 18.16 22.01 7.04
N GLU A 211 19.44 22.26 7.27
CA GLU A 211 20.03 23.58 6.99
C GLU A 211 19.96 23.88 5.50
N ILE A 212 19.83 25.16 5.15
CA ILE A 212 19.84 25.62 3.76
C ILE A 212 21.29 25.57 3.27
N GLN A 213 21.54 24.85 2.19
CA GLN A 213 22.83 24.89 1.48
C GLN A 213 22.67 25.61 0.15
N ASN A 214 23.77 26.05 -0.43
CA ASN A 214 23.77 26.72 -1.71
C ASN A 214 24.85 26.19 -2.64
N ALA A 215 24.62 26.38 -3.94
CA ALA A 215 25.57 26.10 -4.99
C ALA A 215 25.42 27.11 -6.12
N VAL A 216 26.53 27.37 -6.83
CA VAL A 216 26.44 28.12 -8.09
C VAL A 216 26.09 27.16 -9.22
N ILE A 217 25.09 27.48 -10.00
CA ILE A 217 24.63 26.68 -11.14
C ILE A 217 25.73 26.67 -12.22
N PRO A 218 26.26 25.51 -12.61
CA PRO A 218 27.41 25.41 -13.52
C PRO A 218 27.08 25.76 -14.98
#